data_32659cd0710696e44ae4c566a1555642
#
_entry.id   32659cd0710696e44ae4c566a1555642
#
_cell.length_a   1.000
_cell.length_b   1.000
_cell.length_c   1.000
_cell.angle_alpha   90.00
_cell.angle_beta   90.00
_cell.angle_gamma   90.00
#
_symmetry.space_group_name_H-M   'P 1'
#
loop_
_entity.id
_entity.type
_entity.pdbx_description
1 polymer ?
#
loop_
_entity_poly.entity_id
_entity_poly.type
_entity_poly.pdbx_seq_one_letter_code
_entity_poly.pdbx_strand_id
1 'polypeptide(L)'
;MRKPLVPIDGSASALRALTHALAELQGQAGAELHLLNVQTPPVHMFPSKLVSPDVIGQELRREGEGQLAQAEAAARSAGIACASHVRIGHPGPEIAACAAEQGCDAIVMGTRGMGAAAGLLLGSVATKVVHVAQMPVTLVK
;
A
#
# COMPACT_ATOMS: atom_id res chain seq x y z
N MET A 1 -5.43 16.53 5.01
CA MET A 1 -5.10 15.38 4.14
C MET A 1 -5.97 15.44 2.90
N ARG A 2 -5.37 15.58 1.76
CA ARG A 2 -6.09 15.65 0.47
C ARG A 2 -5.55 14.65 -0.56
N LYS A 3 -4.33 14.19 -0.37
CA LYS A 3 -3.66 13.27 -1.28
C LYS A 3 -2.90 12.19 -0.50
N PRO A 4 -3.63 11.31 0.22
CA PRO A 4 -2.99 10.25 0.98
C PRO A 4 -2.56 9.07 0.11
N LEU A 5 -1.54 8.34 0.57
CA LEU A 5 -1.21 7.02 0.07
C LEU A 5 -1.67 5.97 1.07
N VAL A 6 -2.36 4.95 0.58
CA VAL A 6 -2.82 3.81 1.38
C VAL A 6 -2.18 2.53 0.84
N PRO A 7 -1.28 1.91 1.61
CA PRO A 7 -0.73 0.60 1.25
C PRO A 7 -1.79 -0.50 1.40
N ILE A 8 -1.91 -1.35 0.40
CA ILE A 8 -2.86 -2.45 0.34
C ILE A 8 -2.09 -3.77 0.16
N ASP A 9 -2.16 -4.66 1.13
CA ASP A 9 -1.50 -5.96 1.10
C ASP A 9 -2.48 -7.13 1.14
N GLY A 10 -3.77 -6.85 0.99
CA GLY A 10 -4.83 -7.85 1.08
C GLY A 10 -5.31 -8.13 2.51
N SER A 11 -4.72 -7.51 3.53
CA SER A 11 -5.14 -7.71 4.92
C SER A 11 -6.40 -6.93 5.27
N ALA A 12 -7.12 -7.40 6.28
CA ALA A 12 -8.26 -6.67 6.84
C ALA A 12 -7.84 -5.32 7.44
N SER A 13 -6.63 -5.25 8.00
CA SER A 13 -6.07 -4.02 8.54
C SER A 13 -5.89 -2.94 7.47
N ALA A 14 -5.41 -3.33 6.28
CA ALA A 14 -5.28 -2.42 5.15
C ALA A 14 -6.64 -1.90 4.67
N LEU A 15 -7.66 -2.76 4.66
CA LEU A 15 -9.02 -2.35 4.28
C LEU A 15 -9.63 -1.37 5.29
N ARG A 16 -9.34 -1.53 6.58
CA ARG A 16 -9.77 -0.55 7.58
C ARG A 16 -9.09 0.80 7.38
N ALA A 17 -7.81 0.80 7.05
CA ALA A 17 -7.09 2.04 6.72
C ALA A 17 -7.68 2.71 5.48
N LEU A 18 -8.02 1.94 4.45
CA LEU A 18 -8.70 2.45 3.27
C LEU A 18 -10.04 3.09 3.61
N THR A 19 -10.86 2.41 4.40
CA THR A 19 -12.18 2.93 4.83
C THR A 19 -12.01 4.26 5.56
N HIS A 20 -11.02 4.35 6.45
CA HIS A 20 -10.72 5.60 7.15
C HIS A 20 -10.32 6.72 6.17
N ALA A 21 -9.40 6.44 5.25
CA ALA A 21 -8.95 7.42 4.26
C ALA A 21 -10.10 7.91 3.37
N LEU A 22 -10.96 6.99 2.90
CA LEU A 22 -12.12 7.36 2.09
C LEU A 22 -13.08 8.27 2.85
N ALA A 23 -13.33 7.98 4.12
CA ALA A 23 -14.19 8.83 4.96
C ALA A 23 -13.62 10.24 5.13
N GLU A 24 -12.30 10.34 5.34
CA GLU A 24 -11.62 11.64 5.46
C GLU A 24 -11.64 12.45 4.16
N LEU A 25 -11.60 11.79 3.02
CA LEU A 25 -11.61 12.45 1.71
C LEU A 25 -13.00 12.83 1.23
N GLN A 26 -14.04 12.29 1.85
CA GLN A 26 -15.41 12.51 1.42
C GLN A 26 -15.76 14.01 1.42
N GLY A 27 -16.28 14.50 0.31
CA GLY A 27 -16.67 15.90 0.16
C GLY A 27 -15.52 16.88 -0.03
N GLN A 28 -14.28 16.43 -0.08
CA GLN A 28 -13.14 17.30 -0.33
C GLN A 28 -12.92 17.49 -1.84
N ALA A 29 -13.07 18.70 -2.32
CA ALA A 29 -12.81 19.02 -3.72
C ALA A 29 -11.31 18.84 -4.05
N GLY A 30 -11.03 18.14 -5.15
CA GLY A 30 -9.67 17.87 -5.59
C GLY A 30 -8.94 16.80 -4.79
N ALA A 31 -9.66 16.02 -3.98
CA ALA A 31 -9.07 14.90 -3.28
C ALA A 31 -8.65 13.80 -4.26
N GLU A 32 -7.50 13.20 -4.01
CA GLU A 32 -6.94 12.12 -4.83
C GLU A 32 -6.36 11.05 -3.91
N LEU A 33 -6.78 9.82 -4.09
CA LEU A 33 -6.28 8.69 -3.32
C LEU A 33 -5.21 7.95 -4.11
N HIS A 34 -4.07 7.68 -3.49
CA HIS A 34 -3.05 6.79 -4.03
C HIS A 34 -3.09 5.46 -3.31
N LEU A 35 -3.18 4.37 -4.07
CA LEU A 35 -3.12 3.00 -3.57
C LEU A 35 -1.80 2.39 -3.98
N LEU A 36 -1.19 1.64 -3.09
CA LEU A 36 0.09 0.98 -3.36
C LEU A 36 0.06 -0.46 -2.89
N ASN A 37 0.43 -1.38 -3.78
CA ASN A 37 0.78 -2.74 -3.41
C ASN A 37 2.28 -2.93 -3.62
N VAL A 38 2.97 -3.47 -2.61
CA VAL A 38 4.38 -3.81 -2.70
C VAL A 38 4.51 -5.32 -2.68
N GLN A 39 5.06 -5.86 -3.76
CA GLN A 39 5.36 -7.28 -3.89
C GLN A 39 6.81 -7.52 -3.49
N THR A 40 7.03 -8.48 -2.59
CA THR A 40 8.37 -8.89 -2.18
C THR A 40 8.66 -10.26 -2.83
N PRO A 41 9.65 -10.34 -3.73
CA PRO A 41 9.96 -11.63 -4.36
C PRO A 41 10.46 -12.62 -3.31
N PRO A 42 10.01 -13.88 -3.33
CA PRO A 42 10.58 -14.92 -2.47
C PRO A 42 12.07 -15.10 -2.77
N VAL A 43 12.89 -15.17 -1.72
CA VAL A 43 14.36 -15.27 -1.86
C VAL A 43 14.78 -16.47 -2.70
N HIS A 44 14.04 -17.59 -2.62
CA HIS A 44 14.34 -18.81 -3.36
C HIS A 44 13.90 -18.77 -4.83
N MET A 45 13.24 -17.72 -5.30
CA MET A 45 12.90 -17.55 -6.71
C MET A 45 14.05 -16.98 -7.54
N PHE A 46 15.13 -16.56 -6.93
CA PHE A 46 16.31 -16.02 -7.61
C PHE A 46 17.56 -16.83 -7.25
N PRO A 47 18.36 -17.27 -8.23
CA PRO A 47 18.14 -17.23 -9.67
C PRO A 47 17.54 -18.55 -10.17
N SER A 48 16.37 -18.54 -10.77
CA SER A 48 15.89 -19.71 -11.49
C SER A 48 16.42 -19.64 -12.93
N LYS A 49 17.13 -20.67 -13.36
CA LYS A 49 17.57 -20.80 -14.76
C LYS A 49 16.38 -21.08 -15.70
N LEU A 50 15.20 -21.39 -15.15
CA LEU A 50 14.02 -21.82 -15.89
C LEU A 50 13.02 -20.69 -16.15
N VAL A 51 13.07 -19.59 -15.37
CA VAL A 51 12.14 -18.46 -15.48
C VAL A 51 12.93 -17.16 -15.54
N SER A 52 12.67 -16.34 -16.54
CA SER A 52 13.36 -15.06 -16.66
C SER A 52 12.90 -14.07 -15.59
N PRO A 53 13.76 -13.12 -15.16
CA PRO A 53 13.37 -12.05 -14.23
C PRO A 53 12.16 -11.24 -14.72
N ASP A 54 12.02 -11.04 -16.04
CA ASP A 54 10.90 -10.31 -16.62
C ASP A 54 9.56 -11.02 -16.40
N VAL A 55 9.55 -12.34 -16.54
CA VAL A 55 8.36 -13.16 -16.31
C VAL A 55 7.96 -13.11 -14.84
N ILE A 56 8.93 -13.21 -13.92
CA ILE A 56 8.69 -13.10 -12.48
C ILE A 56 8.11 -11.73 -12.15
N GLY A 57 8.69 -10.66 -12.69
CA GLY A 57 8.22 -9.29 -12.49
C GLY A 57 6.80 -9.09 -12.99
N GLN A 58 6.45 -9.64 -14.15
CA GLN A 58 5.09 -9.57 -14.69
C GLN A 58 4.07 -10.27 -13.80
N GLU A 59 4.41 -11.47 -13.30
CA GLU A 59 3.54 -12.22 -12.39
C GLU A 59 3.33 -11.48 -11.06
N LEU A 60 4.39 -10.91 -10.49
CA LEU A 60 4.29 -10.12 -9.26
C LEU A 60 3.41 -8.89 -9.46
N ARG A 61 3.53 -8.20 -10.58
CA ARG A 61 2.69 -7.05 -10.89
C ARG A 61 1.23 -7.45 -11.06
N ARG A 62 0.98 -8.55 -11.74
CA ARG A 62 -0.39 -9.08 -11.92
C ARG A 62 -1.02 -9.41 -10.57
N GLU A 63 -0.28 -10.05 -9.68
CA GLU A 63 -0.75 -10.35 -8.33
C GLU A 63 -1.04 -9.07 -7.55
N GLY A 64 -0.14 -8.10 -7.62
CA GLY A 64 -0.32 -6.80 -6.99
C GLY A 64 -1.56 -6.06 -7.48
N GLU A 65 -1.78 -6.04 -8.78
CA GLU A 65 -2.97 -5.44 -9.39
C GLU A 65 -4.25 -6.14 -8.91
N GLY A 66 -4.22 -7.47 -8.80
CA GLY A 66 -5.34 -8.25 -8.26
C GLY A 66 -5.67 -7.88 -6.82
N GLN A 67 -4.65 -7.66 -5.99
CA GLN A 67 -4.85 -7.25 -4.60
C GLN A 67 -5.39 -5.81 -4.49
N LEU A 68 -5.12 -4.96 -5.46
CA LEU A 68 -5.62 -3.57 -5.48
C LEU A 68 -7.06 -3.45 -5.97
N ALA A 69 -7.59 -4.43 -6.70
CA ALA A 69 -8.87 -4.33 -7.39
C ALA A 69 -10.04 -3.97 -6.46
N GLN A 70 -10.11 -4.56 -5.27
CA GLN A 70 -11.16 -4.28 -4.30
C GLN A 70 -11.06 -2.85 -3.77
N ALA A 71 -9.84 -2.38 -3.51
CA ALA A 71 -9.61 -1.02 -3.03
C ALA A 71 -9.96 0.02 -4.10
N GLU A 72 -9.61 -0.25 -5.35
CA GLU A 72 -9.97 0.61 -6.48
C GLU A 72 -11.50 0.71 -6.64
N ALA A 73 -12.19 -0.42 -6.52
CA ALA A 73 -13.65 -0.44 -6.58
C ALA A 73 -14.29 0.38 -5.46
N ALA A 74 -13.74 0.30 -4.25
CA ALA A 74 -14.20 1.09 -3.11
C ALA A 74 -14.02 2.60 -3.33
N ALA A 75 -12.87 3.01 -3.87
CA ALA A 75 -12.60 4.41 -4.19
C ALA A 75 -13.56 4.93 -5.27
N ARG A 76 -13.78 4.13 -6.30
CA ARG A 76 -14.72 4.44 -7.39
C ARG A 76 -16.15 4.62 -6.85
N SER A 77 -16.59 3.71 -5.99
CA SER A 77 -17.92 3.78 -5.38
C SER A 77 -18.08 5.02 -4.48
N ALA A 78 -16.98 5.47 -3.86
CA ALA A 78 -16.98 6.68 -3.06
C ALA A 78 -16.86 7.97 -3.90
N GLY A 79 -16.69 7.86 -5.21
CA GLY A 79 -16.52 9.00 -6.10
C GLY A 79 -15.21 9.74 -5.93
N ILE A 80 -14.16 9.06 -5.44
CA ILE A 80 -12.84 9.65 -5.18
C ILE A 80 -11.89 9.25 -6.29
N ALA A 81 -11.19 10.23 -6.88
CA ALA A 81 -10.16 9.99 -7.87
C ALA A 81 -9.04 9.13 -7.27
N CYS A 82 -8.63 8.10 -7.99
CA CYS A 82 -7.71 7.09 -7.47
C CYS A 82 -6.63 6.77 -8.50
N ALA A 83 -5.38 6.73 -8.03
CA ALA A 83 -4.24 6.23 -8.77
C ALA A 83 -3.66 5.01 -8.05
N SER A 84 -3.37 3.95 -8.80
CA SER A 84 -2.86 2.69 -8.26
C SER A 84 -1.43 2.46 -8.70
N HIS A 85 -0.62 1.91 -7.80
CA HIS A 85 0.79 1.61 -8.02
C HIS A 85 1.11 0.21 -7.54
N VAL A 86 1.94 -0.51 -8.30
CA VAL A 86 2.54 -1.77 -7.87
C VAL A 86 4.05 -1.59 -7.91
N ARG A 87 4.71 -1.90 -6.80
CA ARG A 87 6.16 -1.87 -6.69
C ARG A 87 6.68 -3.23 -6.24
N ILE A 88 7.91 -3.51 -6.58
CA ILE A 88 8.61 -4.73 -6.19
C ILE A 88 9.79 -4.32 -5.33
N GLY A 89 9.84 -4.81 -4.09
CA GLY A 89 10.90 -4.47 -3.15
C GLY A 89 10.49 -4.71 -1.71
N HIS A 90 11.12 -3.99 -0.80
CA HIS A 90 10.81 -4.04 0.64
C HIS A 90 9.67 -3.08 0.96
N PRO A 91 8.58 -3.54 1.60
CA PRO A 91 7.37 -2.73 1.79
C PRO A 91 7.62 -1.38 2.47
N GLY A 92 8.31 -1.35 3.60
CA GLY A 92 8.51 -0.12 4.36
C GLY A 92 9.16 1.00 3.53
N PRO A 93 10.37 0.79 2.99
CA PRO A 93 11.03 1.78 2.15
C PRO A 93 10.25 2.13 0.87
N GLU A 94 9.63 1.16 0.22
CA GLU A 94 8.86 1.39 -1.01
C GLU A 94 7.61 2.23 -0.77
N ILE A 95 6.94 2.05 0.36
CA ILE A 95 5.79 2.86 0.76
C ILE A 95 6.21 4.32 0.93
N ALA A 96 7.27 4.57 1.69
CA ALA A 96 7.76 5.92 1.92
C ALA A 96 8.24 6.59 0.62
N ALA A 97 8.96 5.85 -0.22
CA ALA A 97 9.46 6.36 -1.50
C ALA A 97 8.31 6.70 -2.45
N CYS A 98 7.33 5.82 -2.57
CA CYS A 98 6.17 6.06 -3.42
C CYS A 98 5.39 7.29 -2.98
N ALA A 99 5.14 7.44 -1.69
CA ALA A 99 4.44 8.60 -1.16
C ALA A 99 5.17 9.90 -1.48
N ALA A 100 6.49 9.92 -1.32
CA ALA A 100 7.31 11.10 -1.64
C ALA A 100 7.30 11.42 -3.14
N GLU A 101 7.52 10.40 -3.98
CA GLU A 101 7.58 10.57 -5.44
C GLU A 101 6.24 11.01 -6.03
N GLN A 102 5.13 10.54 -5.47
CA GLN A 102 3.79 10.91 -5.94
C GLN A 102 3.30 12.22 -5.31
N GLY A 103 4.07 12.84 -4.44
CA GLY A 103 3.68 14.09 -3.77
C GLY A 103 2.52 13.91 -2.81
N CYS A 104 2.41 12.74 -2.16
CA CYS A 104 1.38 12.49 -1.18
C CYS A 104 1.60 13.30 0.09
N ASP A 105 0.53 13.79 0.67
CA ASP A 105 0.59 14.63 1.88
C ASP A 105 0.43 13.83 3.18
N ALA A 106 0.13 12.54 3.08
CA ALA A 106 0.00 11.65 4.22
C ALA A 106 0.11 10.18 3.76
N ILE A 107 0.43 9.32 4.70
CA ILE A 107 0.30 7.86 4.55
C ILE A 107 -0.75 7.42 5.56
N VAL A 108 -1.74 6.64 5.12
CA VAL A 108 -2.76 6.04 6.00
C VAL A 108 -2.61 4.53 5.87
N MET A 109 -2.27 3.86 6.95
CA MET A 109 -1.99 2.43 6.91
C MET A 109 -2.49 1.72 8.16
N GLY A 110 -2.73 0.42 8.02
CA GLY A 110 -3.05 -0.42 9.16
C GLY A 110 -1.84 -0.59 10.08
N THR A 111 -2.11 -0.88 11.34
CA THR A 111 -1.05 -1.15 12.32
C THR A 111 -0.43 -2.53 12.14
N ARG A 112 -1.08 -3.42 11.38
CA ARG A 112 -0.63 -4.80 11.13
C ARG A 112 -0.84 -5.15 9.66
N GLY A 113 -0.01 -6.05 9.14
CA GLY A 113 -0.17 -6.61 7.81
C GLY A 113 -0.47 -8.10 7.86
N MET A 114 -0.36 -8.76 6.72
CA MET A 114 -0.45 -10.21 6.59
C MET A 114 0.68 -10.86 7.39
N GLY A 115 0.35 -11.88 8.18
CA GLY A 115 1.33 -12.62 8.95
C GLY A 115 1.84 -11.92 10.21
N ALA A 116 1.22 -10.83 10.64
CA ALA A 116 1.61 -10.17 11.88
C ALA A 116 1.42 -11.10 13.09
N ALA A 117 2.40 -11.12 13.97
CA ALA A 117 2.33 -11.94 15.18
C ALA A 117 1.25 -11.41 16.14
N ALA A 118 0.55 -12.34 16.78
CA ALA A 118 -0.45 -11.99 17.79
C ALA A 118 0.21 -11.23 18.95
N GLY A 119 -0.45 -10.18 19.44
CA GLY A 119 0.03 -9.36 20.55
C GLY A 119 0.94 -8.20 20.18
N LEU A 120 1.37 -8.08 18.93
CA LEU A 120 2.12 -6.91 18.49
C LEU A 120 1.18 -5.73 18.31
N LEU A 121 1.52 -4.59 18.90
CA LEU A 121 0.78 -3.34 18.74
C LEU A 121 1.00 -2.74 17.34
N LEU A 122 2.18 -2.94 16.78
CA LEU A 122 2.59 -2.35 15.52
C LEU A 122 3.40 -3.38 14.72
N GLY A 123 3.00 -3.61 13.47
CA GLY A 123 3.71 -4.51 12.57
C GLY A 123 5.05 -3.96 12.12
N SER A 124 5.90 -4.82 11.57
CA SER A 124 7.24 -4.45 11.11
C SER A 124 7.20 -3.41 9.99
N VAL A 125 6.26 -3.52 9.06
CA VAL A 125 6.13 -2.57 7.96
C VAL A 125 5.73 -1.19 8.49
N ALA A 126 4.70 -1.12 9.35
CA ALA A 126 4.27 0.14 9.94
C ALA A 126 5.37 0.80 10.76
N THR A 127 6.12 0.02 11.54
CA THR A 127 7.27 0.52 12.30
C THR A 127 8.31 1.15 11.36
N LYS A 128 8.64 0.48 10.26
CA LYS A 128 9.62 1.00 9.29
C LYS A 128 9.13 2.26 8.61
N VAL A 129 7.86 2.31 8.20
CA VAL A 129 7.27 3.49 7.56
C VAL A 129 7.32 4.70 8.47
N VAL A 130 6.96 4.52 9.75
CA VAL A 130 7.01 5.62 10.74
C VAL A 130 8.42 6.19 10.87
N HIS A 131 9.44 5.34 10.78
CA HIS A 131 10.84 5.78 10.86
C HIS A 131 11.32 6.55 9.62
N VAL A 132 10.89 6.16 8.42
CA VAL A 132 11.48 6.67 7.17
C VAL A 132 10.59 7.64 6.41
N ALA A 133 9.30 7.71 6.70
CA ALA A 133 8.38 8.61 6.01
C ALA A 133 8.68 10.09 6.32
N GLN A 134 8.56 10.92 5.29
CA GLN A 134 8.77 12.36 5.40
C GLN A 134 7.47 13.15 5.52
N MET A 135 6.33 12.47 5.54
CA MET A 135 5.02 13.07 5.70
C MET A 135 4.31 12.43 6.90
N PRO A 136 3.21 13.03 7.38
CA PRO A 136 2.41 12.42 8.45
C PRO A 136 1.96 11.01 8.11
N VAL A 137 1.98 10.14 9.12
CA VAL A 137 1.52 8.76 9.01
C VAL A 137 0.37 8.55 10.00
N THR A 138 -0.79 8.20 9.46
CA THR A 138 -1.96 7.82 10.27
C THR A 138 -2.01 6.30 10.36
N LEU A 139 -2.01 5.80 11.58
CA LEU A 139 -2.10 4.37 11.86
C LEU A 139 -3.52 4.01 12.29
N VAL A 140 -4.11 3.06 11.58
CA VAL A 140 -5.50 2.63 11.81
C VAL A 140 -5.48 1.22 12.42
N LYS A 141 -6.11 1.07 13.58
CA LYS A 141 -6.24 -0.23 14.27
C LYS A 141 -7.25 -1.13 13.60
#